data_68fba5d5e1f0641de11f1b2f26d8e62f
#
_entry.id   68fba5d5e1f0641de11f1b2f26d8e62f
#
_cell.length_a   1.000
_cell.length_b   1.000
_cell.length_c   1.000
_cell.angle_alpha   90.00
_cell.angle_beta   90.00
_cell.angle_gamma   90.00
#
_symmetry.space_group_name_H-M   'P 1'
#
loop_
_entity.id
_entity.type
_entity.pdbx_description
1 polymer ?
#
loop_
_entity_poly.entity_id
_entity_poly.type
_entity_poly.pdbx_seq_one_letter_code
_entity_poly.pdbx_strand_id
1 'polypeptide(L)'
;MIVGGISTGWYIASQLKTAQSTPPATISQKPVTATYEHSPVDFNGNGVDDYGDIVAGARKDAEARPQYDDGYYQGGYPPADRGACTDLVWRAFREAGYDLKSMVDADIAADPGSYASVAPNPDPNIDFRRTGVLDVFFAKYGQTLTTNTADISAWQAGDIVVFEHTRHIGVISDKRDDGGLPYVLHNMGQQQRENDYFAFKRHMTVTGHYRFDASKVPQQVLKAWQQ
;
A
#
# COMPACT_ATOMS: atom_id res chain seq x y z
N MET A 1 -29.91 -16.60 -92.52
CA MET A 1 -28.63 -15.92 -92.78
C MET A 1 -28.32 -15.00 -91.64
N ILE A 2 -27.54 -15.47 -90.71
CA ILE A 2 -26.85 -14.53 -89.74
C ILE A 2 -25.65 -15.31 -89.23
N VAL A 3 -24.48 -14.73 -89.41
CA VAL A 3 -23.17 -15.28 -89.09
C VAL A 3 -22.87 -15.02 -87.61
N GLY A 4 -22.54 -16.05 -86.86
CA GLY A 4 -22.12 -15.91 -85.49
C GLY A 4 -20.63 -15.69 -85.39
N GLY A 5 -20.22 -14.70 -84.64
CA GLY A 5 -18.83 -14.41 -84.25
C GLY A 5 -18.48 -15.02 -82.87
N ILE A 6 -17.44 -15.85 -82.83
CA ILE A 6 -16.89 -16.42 -81.60
C ILE A 6 -15.81 -15.44 -81.09
N SER A 7 -16.00 -14.85 -79.89
CA SER A 7 -14.97 -14.11 -79.19
C SER A 7 -14.38 -14.96 -78.08
N THR A 8 -13.12 -15.32 -78.21
CA THR A 8 -12.32 -16.00 -77.20
C THR A 8 -11.85 -14.96 -76.10
N GLY A 9 -12.48 -15.07 -74.92
CA GLY A 9 -12.03 -14.29 -73.78
C GLY A 9 -10.90 -15.01 -73.07
N TRP A 10 -9.78 -14.32 -72.90
CA TRP A 10 -8.63 -14.75 -72.08
C TRP A 10 -8.92 -14.43 -70.58
N TYR A 11 -9.02 -15.50 -69.77
CA TYR A 11 -9.05 -15.34 -68.30
C TYR A 11 -7.61 -15.20 -67.82
N ILE A 12 -7.25 -14.00 -67.28
CA ILE A 12 -6.03 -13.81 -66.53
C ILE A 12 -6.36 -14.12 -65.05
N ALA A 13 -5.91 -15.27 -64.56
CA ALA A 13 -5.98 -15.59 -63.15
C ALA A 13 -4.89 -14.83 -62.40
N SER A 14 -5.27 -13.76 -61.70
CA SER A 14 -4.38 -13.06 -60.78
C SER A 14 -4.20 -13.90 -59.51
N GLN A 15 -3.01 -14.41 -59.31
CA GLN A 15 -2.56 -15.08 -58.06
C GLN A 15 -2.44 -14.03 -56.96
N LEU A 16 -3.41 -13.95 -56.07
CA LEU A 16 -3.30 -13.23 -54.80
C LEU A 16 -2.39 -14.03 -53.89
N LYS A 17 -1.15 -13.57 -53.71
CA LYS A 17 -0.28 -14.04 -52.63
C LYS A 17 -0.88 -13.60 -51.31
N THR A 18 -1.47 -14.49 -50.54
CA THR A 18 -1.82 -14.30 -49.13
C THR A 18 -0.53 -14.10 -48.33
N ALA A 19 -0.33 -12.87 -47.87
CA ALA A 19 0.70 -12.59 -46.90
C ALA A 19 0.33 -13.29 -45.58
N GLN A 20 1.09 -14.30 -45.19
CA GLN A 20 1.00 -14.90 -43.86
C GLN A 20 1.43 -13.86 -42.84
N SER A 21 0.49 -13.34 -42.07
CA SER A 21 0.77 -12.53 -40.87
C SER A 21 1.38 -13.44 -39.80
N THR A 22 2.65 -13.24 -39.52
CA THR A 22 3.32 -13.83 -38.34
C THR A 22 2.61 -13.35 -37.10
N PRO A 23 2.18 -14.22 -36.15
CA PRO A 23 1.62 -13.77 -34.87
C PRO A 23 2.67 -12.95 -34.12
N PRO A 24 2.27 -11.89 -33.38
CA PRO A 24 3.20 -11.17 -32.56
C PRO A 24 3.83 -12.12 -31.54
N ALA A 25 5.15 -12.04 -31.41
CA ALA A 25 5.90 -12.80 -30.41
C ALA A 25 5.33 -12.53 -29.02
N THR A 26 4.79 -13.57 -28.39
CA THR A 26 4.38 -13.51 -26.97
C THR A 26 5.66 -13.30 -26.17
N ILE A 27 5.86 -12.08 -25.67
CA ILE A 27 6.92 -11.80 -24.72
C ILE A 27 6.52 -12.52 -23.44
N SER A 28 7.09 -13.70 -23.22
CA SER A 28 7.00 -14.40 -21.94
C SER A 28 7.73 -13.53 -20.93
N GLN A 29 6.99 -12.73 -20.18
CA GLN A 29 7.54 -12.03 -19.01
C GLN A 29 7.87 -13.13 -18.00
N LYS A 30 9.16 -13.28 -17.72
CA LYS A 30 9.66 -14.12 -16.63
C LYS A 30 9.01 -13.58 -15.34
N PRO A 31 8.44 -14.44 -14.47
CA PRO A 31 7.92 -13.97 -13.20
C PRO A 31 9.02 -13.19 -12.47
N VAL A 32 8.77 -11.91 -12.17
CA VAL A 32 9.62 -11.14 -11.29
C VAL A 32 9.41 -11.74 -9.90
N THR A 33 10.34 -12.60 -9.48
CA THR A 33 10.40 -13.07 -8.10
C THR A 33 10.81 -11.83 -7.28
N ALA A 34 9.85 -11.14 -6.69
CA ALA A 34 10.15 -10.11 -5.71
C ALA A 34 10.90 -10.79 -4.56
N THR A 35 12.13 -10.36 -4.33
CA THR A 35 12.89 -10.77 -3.15
C THR A 35 12.19 -10.13 -1.95
N TYR A 36 11.53 -10.94 -1.13
CA TYR A 36 10.92 -10.45 0.10
C TYR A 36 12.06 -10.13 1.09
N GLU A 37 12.15 -8.88 1.52
CA GLU A 37 13.06 -8.47 2.58
C GLU A 37 12.36 -8.71 3.92
N HIS A 38 13.00 -9.47 4.80
CA HIS A 38 12.54 -9.65 6.17
C HIS A 38 12.94 -8.45 7.02
N SER A 39 12.11 -8.08 8.00
CA SER A 39 12.54 -7.12 9.01
C SER A 39 13.73 -7.69 9.77
N PRO A 40 14.77 -6.87 10.05
CA PRO A 40 15.86 -7.29 10.93
C PRO A 40 15.41 -7.42 12.39
N VAL A 41 14.17 -7.06 12.70
CA VAL A 41 13.59 -7.01 14.04
C VAL A 41 12.34 -7.89 14.10
N ASP A 42 12.24 -8.63 15.19
CA ASP A 42 11.04 -9.29 15.72
C ASP A 42 10.84 -8.69 17.12
N PHE A 43 10.13 -7.55 17.18
CA PHE A 43 10.08 -6.72 18.37
C PHE A 43 9.29 -7.36 19.51
N ASN A 44 8.23 -8.09 19.20
CA ASN A 44 7.41 -8.79 20.19
C ASN A 44 7.98 -10.19 20.57
N GLY A 45 8.99 -10.68 19.83
CA GLY A 45 9.67 -11.95 20.10
C GLY A 45 8.83 -13.19 19.82
N ASN A 46 7.86 -13.12 18.92
CA ASN A 46 6.94 -14.22 18.63
C ASN A 46 7.44 -15.19 17.54
N GLY A 47 8.57 -14.92 16.91
CA GLY A 47 9.17 -15.71 15.83
C GLY A 47 8.71 -15.30 14.43
N VAL A 48 7.91 -14.24 14.31
CA VAL A 48 7.53 -13.57 13.04
C VAL A 48 8.21 -12.22 13.00
N ASP A 49 8.77 -11.85 11.86
CA ASP A 49 9.37 -10.52 11.72
C ASP A 49 8.31 -9.40 11.72
N ASP A 50 8.71 -8.18 12.04
CA ASP A 50 7.79 -7.04 12.18
C ASP A 50 6.90 -6.82 10.95
N TYR A 51 7.41 -7.06 9.72
CA TYR A 51 6.60 -6.85 8.51
C TYR A 51 5.47 -7.87 8.41
N GLY A 52 5.73 -9.12 8.79
CA GLY A 52 4.73 -10.16 8.88
C GLY A 52 3.64 -9.82 9.90
N ASP A 53 4.04 -9.37 11.10
CA ASP A 53 3.11 -8.98 12.16
C ASP A 53 2.30 -7.72 11.79
N ILE A 54 2.90 -6.72 11.16
CA ILE A 54 2.21 -5.52 10.66
C ILE A 54 1.12 -5.91 9.65
N VAL A 55 1.41 -6.81 8.71
CA VAL A 55 0.41 -7.32 7.77
C VAL A 55 -0.69 -8.10 8.48
N ALA A 56 -0.33 -8.97 9.43
CA ALA A 56 -1.30 -9.76 10.18
C ALA A 56 -2.25 -8.86 10.99
N GLY A 57 -1.72 -7.86 11.68
CA GLY A 57 -2.50 -6.88 12.44
C GLY A 57 -3.41 -6.02 11.57
N ALA A 58 -2.91 -5.53 10.42
CA ALA A 58 -3.70 -4.79 9.46
C ALA A 58 -4.85 -5.64 8.88
N ARG A 59 -4.56 -6.92 8.57
CA ARG A 59 -5.57 -7.85 8.06
C ARG A 59 -6.64 -8.16 9.10
N LYS A 60 -6.24 -8.35 10.36
CA LYS A 60 -7.17 -8.56 11.47
C LYS A 60 -8.16 -7.40 11.62
N ASP A 61 -7.69 -6.14 11.50
CA ASP A 61 -8.58 -4.97 11.48
C ASP A 61 -9.45 -4.94 10.22
N ALA A 62 -8.88 -5.22 9.06
CA ALA A 62 -9.60 -5.26 7.79
C ALA A 62 -10.75 -6.29 7.78
N GLU A 63 -10.53 -7.46 8.37
CA GLU A 63 -11.52 -8.54 8.51
C GLU A 63 -12.59 -8.22 9.56
N ALA A 64 -12.23 -7.58 10.67
CA ALA A 64 -13.15 -7.11 11.71
C ALA A 64 -14.09 -6.01 11.18
N ARG A 65 -13.67 -5.27 10.15
CA ARG A 65 -14.47 -4.22 9.48
C ARG A 65 -15.08 -3.21 10.44
N PRO A 66 -14.29 -2.56 11.31
CA PRO A 66 -14.82 -1.55 12.22
C PRO A 66 -15.52 -0.45 11.42
N GLN A 67 -16.62 0.09 11.93
CA GLN A 67 -17.31 1.21 11.30
C GLN A 67 -16.34 2.38 11.12
N TYR A 68 -16.32 3.00 9.94
CA TYR A 68 -15.48 4.17 9.70
C TYR A 68 -15.86 5.30 10.65
N ASP A 69 -14.87 5.79 11.40
CA ASP A 69 -15.04 6.87 12.36
C ASP A 69 -13.67 7.58 12.57
N ASP A 70 -13.59 8.84 12.18
CA ASP A 70 -12.42 9.71 12.34
C ASP A 70 -12.59 10.71 13.50
N GLY A 71 -13.59 10.49 14.37
CA GLY A 71 -13.91 11.32 15.52
C GLY A 71 -12.78 11.39 16.56
N TYR A 72 -12.89 12.40 17.43
CA TYR A 72 -11.98 12.61 18.56
C TYR A 72 -12.36 11.69 19.73
N TYR A 73 -11.37 11.06 20.35
CA TYR A 73 -11.55 10.20 21.52
C TYR A 73 -10.61 10.62 22.65
N GLN A 74 -11.18 10.82 23.83
CA GLN A 74 -10.37 11.04 25.03
C GLN A 74 -9.55 9.79 25.33
N GLY A 75 -8.23 9.93 25.49
CA GLY A 75 -7.29 8.82 25.59
C GLY A 75 -6.75 8.34 24.22
N GLY A 76 -7.34 8.82 23.13
CA GLY A 76 -6.85 8.63 21.75
C GLY A 76 -7.44 7.42 21.02
N TYR A 77 -7.79 6.36 21.72
CA TYR A 77 -8.22 5.10 21.11
C TYR A 77 -9.73 5.02 20.93
N PRO A 78 -10.23 4.83 19.69
CA PRO A 78 -11.63 4.52 19.48
C PRO A 78 -12.00 3.12 20.01
N PRO A 79 -13.28 2.85 20.29
CA PRO A 79 -13.77 1.49 20.52
C PRO A 79 -13.36 0.52 19.41
N ALA A 80 -13.26 -0.78 19.72
CA ALA A 80 -12.76 -1.78 18.78
C ALA A 80 -13.62 -1.92 17.50
N ASP A 81 -14.91 -1.57 17.58
CA ASP A 81 -15.87 -1.61 16.47
C ASP A 81 -15.84 -0.36 15.58
N ARG A 82 -14.94 0.60 15.85
CA ARG A 82 -14.80 1.86 15.10
C ARG A 82 -13.36 2.17 14.76
N GLY A 83 -13.16 3.00 13.73
CA GLY A 83 -11.84 3.52 13.37
C GLY A 83 -11.74 4.02 11.94
N ALA A 84 -10.71 4.83 11.70
CA ALA A 84 -10.33 5.36 10.39
C ALA A 84 -9.15 4.59 9.79
N CYS A 85 -8.57 5.10 8.71
CA CYS A 85 -7.40 4.52 8.06
C CYS A 85 -6.17 4.43 8.99
N THR A 86 -5.96 5.45 9.80
CA THR A 86 -4.87 5.51 10.79
C THR A 86 -5.07 4.52 11.94
N ASP A 87 -6.34 4.18 12.25
CA ASP A 87 -6.63 3.18 13.29
C ASP A 87 -6.25 1.77 12.84
N LEU A 88 -6.40 1.44 11.57
CA LEU A 88 -5.87 0.20 11.01
C LEU A 88 -4.34 0.14 11.17
N VAL A 89 -3.63 1.27 10.94
CA VAL A 89 -2.17 1.32 11.02
C VAL A 89 -1.69 1.11 12.47
N TRP A 90 -2.21 1.87 13.46
CA TRP A 90 -1.72 1.67 14.83
C TRP A 90 -2.07 0.27 15.38
N ARG A 91 -3.20 -0.32 14.95
CA ARG A 91 -3.56 -1.70 15.32
C ARG A 91 -2.64 -2.72 14.67
N ALA A 92 -2.16 -2.45 13.44
CA ALA A 92 -1.13 -3.24 12.79
C ALA A 92 0.18 -3.21 13.59
N PHE A 93 0.63 -2.02 14.00
CA PHE A 93 1.83 -1.85 14.81
C PHE A 93 1.69 -2.48 16.21
N ARG A 94 0.50 -2.44 16.79
CA ARG A 94 0.22 -3.13 18.05
C ARG A 94 0.40 -4.65 17.94
N GLU A 95 0.03 -5.27 16.83
CA GLU A 95 0.25 -6.71 16.61
C GLU A 95 1.75 -7.02 16.59
N ALA A 96 2.57 -6.16 16.00
CA ALA A 96 4.03 -6.24 16.04
C ALA A 96 4.65 -5.82 17.41
N GLY A 97 3.83 -5.47 18.40
CA GLY A 97 4.29 -5.15 19.75
C GLY A 97 4.61 -3.68 20.00
N TYR A 98 4.36 -2.77 19.06
CA TYR A 98 4.65 -1.33 19.19
C TYR A 98 3.47 -0.53 19.74
N ASP A 99 3.74 0.40 20.65
CA ASP A 99 2.81 1.48 21.03
C ASP A 99 3.04 2.70 20.12
N LEU A 100 2.46 2.66 18.91
CA LEU A 100 2.65 3.71 17.91
C LEU A 100 2.21 5.09 18.43
N LYS A 101 1.15 5.17 19.27
CA LYS A 101 0.73 6.42 19.89
C LYS A 101 1.83 7.02 20.76
N SER A 102 2.33 6.24 21.69
CA SER A 102 3.38 6.70 22.61
C SER A 102 4.70 7.00 21.87
N MET A 103 4.98 6.29 20.78
CA MET A 103 6.14 6.58 19.92
C MET A 103 5.99 7.94 19.22
N VAL A 104 4.84 8.21 18.61
CA VAL A 104 4.54 9.50 17.97
C VAL A 104 4.58 10.64 18.97
N ASP A 105 3.96 10.48 20.14
CA ASP A 105 3.96 11.50 21.21
C ASP A 105 5.39 11.81 21.66
N ALA A 106 6.22 10.80 21.87
CA ALA A 106 7.62 10.95 22.26
C ALA A 106 8.46 11.65 21.19
N ASP A 107 8.23 11.33 19.90
CA ASP A 107 8.97 11.97 18.81
C ASP A 107 8.54 13.43 18.58
N ILE A 108 7.26 13.75 18.67
CA ILE A 108 6.78 15.14 18.62
C ILE A 108 7.38 15.95 19.77
N ALA A 109 7.44 15.38 20.98
CA ALA A 109 8.04 16.06 22.13
C ALA A 109 9.55 16.29 21.96
N ALA A 110 10.26 15.36 21.32
CA ALA A 110 11.70 15.46 21.06
C ALA A 110 12.04 16.40 19.89
N ASP A 111 11.19 16.47 18.86
CA ASP A 111 11.40 17.25 17.66
C ASP A 111 10.09 17.87 17.12
N PRO A 112 9.51 18.85 17.85
CA PRO A 112 8.25 19.48 17.45
C PRO A 112 8.35 20.25 16.13
N GLY A 113 9.56 20.65 15.74
CA GLY A 113 9.80 21.39 14.50
C GLY A 113 9.44 20.59 13.26
N SER A 114 9.74 19.29 13.22
CA SER A 114 9.40 18.42 12.11
C SER A 114 7.89 18.24 11.93
N TYR A 115 7.10 18.45 12.97
CA TYR A 115 5.65 18.29 12.97
C TYR A 115 4.87 19.60 12.86
N ALA A 116 5.54 20.75 12.81
CA ALA A 116 4.90 22.07 12.89
C ALA A 116 3.82 22.31 11.82
N SER A 117 3.95 21.70 10.64
CA SER A 117 2.97 21.84 9.55
C SER A 117 1.74 20.93 9.69
N VAL A 118 1.85 19.83 10.43
CA VAL A 118 0.81 18.79 10.54
C VAL A 118 0.21 18.67 11.94
N ALA A 119 0.94 19.11 12.95
CA ALA A 119 0.52 19.18 14.35
C ALA A 119 1.05 20.48 15.01
N PRO A 120 0.59 21.68 14.59
CA PRO A 120 1.05 22.97 15.14
C PRO A 120 0.71 23.13 16.63
N ASN A 121 -0.31 22.43 17.09
CA ASN A 121 -0.70 22.31 18.49
C ASN A 121 -0.83 20.82 18.81
N PRO A 122 0.23 20.18 19.29
CA PRO A 122 0.23 18.74 19.56
C PRO A 122 -0.85 18.33 20.56
N ASP A 123 -1.56 17.25 20.22
CA ASP A 123 -2.57 16.63 21.07
C ASP A 123 -2.43 15.10 21.02
N PRO A 124 -1.96 14.46 22.09
CA PRO A 124 -1.70 13.03 22.14
C PRO A 124 -2.97 12.17 21.97
N ASN A 125 -4.17 12.76 22.06
CA ASN A 125 -5.40 12.01 21.79
C ASN A 125 -5.71 11.87 20.31
N ILE A 126 -5.05 12.60 19.40
CA ILE A 126 -5.39 12.58 17.99
C ILE A 126 -4.18 12.54 17.06
N ASP A 127 -2.98 12.95 17.50
CA ASP A 127 -1.83 13.11 16.60
C ASP A 127 -1.45 11.81 15.88
N PHE A 128 -1.37 10.68 16.59
CA PHE A 128 -1.11 9.37 15.98
C PHE A 128 -2.23 8.87 15.06
N ARG A 129 -3.38 9.55 15.03
CA ARG A 129 -4.52 9.32 14.15
C ARG A 129 -4.63 10.36 13.03
N ARG A 130 -3.61 11.18 12.82
CA ARG A 130 -3.50 12.13 11.70
C ARG A 130 -2.54 11.57 10.66
N THR A 131 -3.03 11.35 9.44
CA THR A 131 -2.19 10.82 8.34
C THR A 131 -0.92 11.64 8.13
N GLY A 132 -1.00 12.98 8.15
CA GLY A 132 0.17 13.84 7.97
C GLY A 132 1.20 13.70 9.08
N VAL A 133 0.79 13.42 10.31
CA VAL A 133 1.72 13.13 11.42
C VAL A 133 2.41 11.79 11.21
N LEU A 134 1.66 10.77 10.81
CA LEU A 134 2.23 9.45 10.51
C LEU A 134 3.15 9.50 9.27
N ASP A 135 2.85 10.33 8.28
CA ASP A 135 3.73 10.55 7.11
C ASP A 135 5.11 11.06 7.54
N VAL A 136 5.15 12.06 8.43
CA VAL A 136 6.40 12.58 9.02
C VAL A 136 7.12 11.51 9.84
N PHE A 137 6.39 10.77 10.68
CA PHE A 137 6.96 9.74 11.54
C PHE A 137 7.61 8.62 10.72
N PHE A 138 6.91 8.10 9.72
CA PHE A 138 7.45 7.02 8.88
C PHE A 138 8.56 7.49 7.94
N ALA A 139 8.56 8.75 7.51
CA ALA A 139 9.68 9.32 6.76
C ALA A 139 10.98 9.41 7.60
N LYS A 140 10.87 9.60 8.93
CA LYS A 140 12.02 9.63 9.84
C LYS A 140 12.56 8.24 10.15
N TYR A 141 11.68 7.25 10.33
CA TYR A 141 12.03 5.93 10.89
C TYR A 141 11.83 4.78 9.92
N GLY A 142 11.44 5.05 8.70
CA GLY A 142 11.39 4.10 7.60
C GLY A 142 12.48 4.32 6.56
N GLN A 143 12.63 3.35 5.68
CA GLN A 143 13.28 3.54 4.40
C GLN A 143 12.27 4.17 3.45
N THR A 144 12.56 5.37 2.94
CA THR A 144 11.74 5.99 1.89
C THR A 144 12.00 5.31 0.56
N LEU A 145 10.93 4.85 -0.06
CA LEU A 145 10.94 4.09 -1.31
C LEU A 145 10.24 4.86 -2.44
N THR A 146 10.27 4.29 -3.66
CA THR A 146 9.57 4.88 -4.81
C THR A 146 8.06 4.92 -4.59
N THR A 147 7.43 6.02 -4.99
CA THR A 147 5.97 6.16 -5.01
C THR A 147 5.36 5.75 -6.35
N ASN A 148 6.17 5.31 -7.31
CA ASN A 148 5.72 4.83 -8.60
C ASN A 148 5.08 3.43 -8.47
N THR A 149 3.76 3.34 -8.58
CA THR A 149 3.03 2.06 -8.49
C THR A 149 3.34 1.10 -9.63
N ALA A 150 3.91 1.57 -10.75
CA ALA A 150 4.34 0.71 -11.85
C ALA A 150 5.66 -0.04 -11.54
N ASP A 151 6.41 0.38 -10.53
CA ASP A 151 7.60 -0.33 -10.04
C ASP A 151 7.16 -1.41 -9.04
N ILE A 152 6.55 -2.47 -9.55
CA ILE A 152 5.91 -3.54 -8.77
C ILE A 152 6.89 -4.19 -7.78
N SER A 153 8.16 -4.30 -8.16
CA SER A 153 9.18 -4.97 -7.34
C SER A 153 9.57 -4.19 -6.08
N ALA A 154 9.32 -2.89 -6.05
CA ALA A 154 9.64 -2.04 -4.91
C ALA A 154 8.62 -2.18 -3.76
N TRP A 155 7.42 -2.68 -4.04
CA TRP A 155 6.33 -2.80 -3.08
C TRP A 155 6.32 -4.17 -2.42
N GLN A 156 6.46 -4.21 -1.12
CA GLN A 156 6.36 -5.47 -0.37
C GLN A 156 5.37 -5.39 0.80
N ALA A 157 4.97 -6.56 1.26
CA ALA A 157 4.09 -6.73 2.40
C ALA A 157 4.68 -6.07 3.67
N GLY A 158 3.84 -5.33 4.40
CA GLY A 158 4.24 -4.57 5.59
C GLY A 158 4.73 -3.15 5.32
N ASP A 159 4.96 -2.77 4.06
CA ASP A 159 5.25 -1.37 3.72
C ASP A 159 4.04 -0.48 4.04
N ILE A 160 4.31 0.74 4.44
CA ILE A 160 3.31 1.78 4.70
C ILE A 160 3.16 2.64 3.46
N VAL A 161 1.93 2.87 3.02
CA VAL A 161 1.61 3.73 1.89
C VAL A 161 0.79 4.93 2.34
N VAL A 162 1.21 6.13 1.94
CA VAL A 162 0.52 7.40 2.20
C VAL A 162 0.02 8.00 0.90
N PHE A 163 -1.18 8.55 0.93
CA PHE A 163 -1.83 9.16 -0.21
C PHE A 163 -2.12 10.63 0.07
N GLU A 164 -1.75 11.50 -0.91
CA GLU A 164 -2.00 12.94 -0.86
C GLU A 164 -1.56 13.57 0.48
N HIS A 165 -0.41 13.13 1.01
CA HIS A 165 0.26 13.56 2.25
C HIS A 165 -0.58 13.44 3.53
N THR A 166 -1.78 13.95 3.53
CA THR A 166 -2.60 14.06 4.75
C THR A 166 -3.94 13.35 4.65
N ARG A 167 -4.25 12.76 3.50
CA ARG A 167 -5.60 12.30 3.23
C ARG A 167 -5.88 10.85 3.61
N HIS A 168 -4.93 9.97 3.33
CA HIS A 168 -5.16 8.55 3.54
C HIS A 168 -3.86 7.78 3.74
N ILE A 169 -3.94 6.66 4.45
CA ILE A 169 -2.82 5.78 4.76
C ILE A 169 -3.29 4.33 4.77
N GLY A 170 -2.38 3.41 4.46
CA GLY A 170 -2.64 1.97 4.50
C GLY A 170 -1.37 1.16 4.64
N VAL A 171 -1.53 -0.15 4.70
CA VAL A 171 -0.45 -1.15 4.76
C VAL A 171 -0.49 -1.97 3.48
N ILE A 172 0.67 -2.22 2.88
CA ILE A 172 0.78 -3.08 1.70
C ILE A 172 0.60 -4.54 2.11
N SER A 173 -0.28 -5.23 1.40
CA SER A 173 -0.59 -6.65 1.60
C SER A 173 0.42 -7.56 0.92
N ASP A 174 0.48 -8.82 1.36
CA ASP A 174 1.14 -9.92 0.66
C ASP A 174 0.34 -10.45 -0.54
N LYS A 175 -0.96 -10.10 -0.64
CA LYS A 175 -1.78 -10.41 -1.81
C LYS A 175 -1.47 -9.48 -2.97
N ARG A 176 -1.54 -10.05 -4.18
CA ARG A 176 -1.31 -9.32 -5.42
C ARG A 176 -2.39 -9.66 -6.43
N ASP A 177 -2.66 -8.72 -7.34
CA ASP A 177 -3.51 -8.98 -8.50
C ASP A 177 -2.78 -9.82 -9.57
N ASP A 178 -3.48 -10.15 -10.66
CA ASP A 178 -2.91 -10.92 -11.78
C ASP A 178 -1.76 -10.19 -12.50
N GLY A 179 -1.67 -8.87 -12.36
CA GLY A 179 -0.58 -8.03 -12.87
C GLY A 179 0.62 -7.95 -11.93
N GLY A 180 0.48 -8.46 -10.71
CA GLY A 180 1.51 -8.42 -9.67
C GLY A 180 1.45 -7.17 -8.80
N LEU A 181 0.50 -6.25 -9.00
CA LEU A 181 0.28 -5.10 -8.11
C LEU A 181 -0.17 -5.59 -6.73
N PRO A 182 0.38 -5.06 -5.64
CA PRO A 182 -0.04 -5.47 -4.31
C PRO A 182 -1.44 -4.92 -3.98
N TYR A 183 -2.16 -5.67 -3.16
CA TYR A 183 -3.35 -5.15 -2.49
C TYR A 183 -2.95 -4.19 -1.38
N VAL A 184 -3.88 -3.31 -1.03
CA VAL A 184 -3.74 -2.38 0.09
C VAL A 184 -4.73 -2.74 1.18
N LEU A 185 -4.24 -2.85 2.41
CA LEU A 185 -5.02 -2.97 3.62
C LEU A 185 -5.30 -1.56 4.15
N HIS A 186 -6.56 -1.11 4.07
CA HIS A 186 -6.93 0.26 4.45
C HIS A 186 -8.40 0.38 4.82
N ASN A 187 -8.76 1.42 5.57
CA ASN A 187 -10.14 1.72 5.95
C ASN A 187 -10.58 3.09 5.44
N MET A 188 -11.48 3.09 4.45
CA MET A 188 -12.23 4.25 3.95
C MET A 188 -13.75 4.05 4.10
N GLY A 189 -14.18 3.12 4.93
CA GLY A 189 -15.57 2.72 5.05
C GLY A 189 -16.06 1.72 3.98
N GLN A 190 -15.21 1.32 3.04
CA GLN A 190 -15.55 0.34 1.99
C GLN A 190 -15.72 -1.07 2.56
N GLN A 191 -16.47 -1.93 1.85
CA GLN A 191 -16.75 -3.31 2.30
C GLN A 191 -15.51 -4.20 2.31
N GLN A 192 -14.70 -4.14 1.24
CA GLN A 192 -13.45 -4.86 1.13
C GLN A 192 -12.30 -3.95 1.54
N ARG A 193 -11.70 -4.21 2.70
CA ARG A 193 -10.63 -3.41 3.27
C ARG A 193 -9.23 -3.89 2.91
N GLU A 194 -9.11 -5.04 2.29
CA GLU A 194 -7.94 -5.55 1.60
C GLU A 194 -8.32 -5.69 0.12
N ASN A 195 -7.86 -4.78 -0.72
CA ASN A 195 -8.30 -4.71 -2.12
C ASN A 195 -7.19 -4.21 -3.06
N ASP A 196 -7.45 -4.31 -4.35
CA ASP A 196 -6.62 -3.90 -5.47
C ASP A 196 -6.63 -2.38 -5.72
N TYR A 197 -6.50 -1.57 -4.67
CA TYR A 197 -6.68 -0.11 -4.72
C TYR A 197 -5.80 0.56 -5.79
N PHE A 198 -4.58 0.11 -6.01
CA PHE A 198 -3.70 0.65 -7.04
C PHE A 198 -4.18 0.39 -8.47
N ALA A 199 -5.02 -0.62 -8.70
CA ALA A 199 -5.60 -0.90 -10.02
C ALA A 199 -6.75 0.05 -10.37
N PHE A 200 -7.30 0.81 -9.44
CA PHE A 200 -8.37 1.75 -9.71
C PHE A 200 -7.86 2.92 -10.54
N LYS A 201 -8.55 3.25 -11.64
CA LYS A 201 -8.20 4.40 -12.49
C LYS A 201 -8.10 5.73 -11.75
N ARG A 202 -8.76 5.88 -10.62
CA ARG A 202 -8.86 7.09 -9.81
C ARG A 202 -8.50 6.82 -8.35
N HIS A 203 -7.46 6.05 -8.12
CA HIS A 203 -6.88 6.00 -6.78
C HIS A 203 -6.24 7.36 -6.44
N MET A 204 -6.15 7.66 -5.17
CA MET A 204 -5.43 8.86 -4.72
C MET A 204 -3.95 8.76 -5.11
N THR A 205 -3.31 9.91 -5.34
CA THR A 205 -1.87 9.97 -5.64
C THR A 205 -1.07 9.45 -4.46
N VAL A 206 -0.18 8.50 -4.72
CA VAL A 206 0.78 8.03 -3.70
C VAL A 206 1.83 9.11 -3.48
N THR A 207 2.01 9.53 -2.24
CA THR A 207 2.97 10.57 -1.84
C THR A 207 4.01 10.09 -0.83
N GLY A 208 3.75 8.97 -0.15
CA GLY A 208 4.69 8.32 0.75
C GLY A 208 4.68 6.81 0.57
N HIS A 209 5.88 6.21 0.62
CA HIS A 209 6.10 4.77 0.63
C HIS A 209 7.26 4.48 1.57
N TYR A 210 6.96 3.80 2.66
CA TYR A 210 7.92 3.61 3.74
C TYR A 210 7.97 2.14 4.17
N ARG A 211 9.20 1.63 4.31
CA ARG A 211 9.47 0.38 4.99
C ARG A 211 9.98 0.69 6.37
N PHE A 212 9.17 0.43 7.39
CA PHE A 212 9.52 0.74 8.77
C PHE A 212 10.74 -0.05 9.23
N ASP A 213 11.63 0.60 9.97
CA ASP A 213 12.84 -0.02 10.48
C ASP A 213 13.05 0.42 11.94
N ALA A 214 12.64 -0.45 12.86
CA ALA A 214 12.73 -0.17 14.29
C ALA A 214 14.16 0.08 14.79
N SER A 215 15.17 -0.41 14.07
CA SER A 215 16.58 -0.14 14.43
C SER A 215 16.98 1.32 14.26
N LYS A 216 16.21 2.09 13.48
CA LYS A 216 16.40 3.54 13.31
C LYS A 216 15.69 4.37 14.37
N VAL A 217 14.78 3.77 15.15
CA VAL A 217 14.01 4.46 16.16
C VAL A 217 14.87 4.68 17.41
N PRO A 218 15.09 5.93 17.85
CA PRO A 218 15.85 6.19 19.08
C PRO A 218 15.19 5.53 20.30
N GLN A 219 16.01 5.06 21.24
CA GLN A 219 15.56 4.36 22.45
C GLN A 219 14.49 5.15 23.24
N GLN A 220 14.60 6.47 23.30
CA GLN A 220 13.63 7.33 24.00
C GLN A 220 12.28 7.43 23.28
N VAL A 221 12.25 7.16 21.95
CA VAL A 221 11.03 7.17 21.13
C VAL A 221 10.41 5.77 21.04
N LEU A 222 11.23 4.73 21.00
CA LEU A 222 10.78 3.35 20.89
C LEU A 222 9.94 2.95 22.13
N LYS A 223 8.70 2.52 21.92
CA LYS A 223 7.77 2.11 22.98
C LYS A 223 7.14 0.77 22.64
N ALA A 224 7.15 -0.12 23.63
CA ALA A 224 6.42 -1.39 23.54
C ALA A 224 4.96 -1.21 23.93
N TRP A 225 4.07 -1.89 23.22
CA TRP A 225 2.67 -2.02 23.61
C TRP A 225 2.57 -2.76 24.95
N GLN A 226 1.93 -2.15 25.91
CA GLN A 226 1.64 -2.77 27.20
C GLN A 226 0.20 -3.30 27.18
N GLN A 227 0.03 -4.58 27.46
CA GLN A 227 -1.27 -5.26 27.58
C GLN A 227 -1.98 -4.82 28.85
#